data_23394152320a0fffa0db9058c661f287
#
_entry.id   23394152320a0fffa0db9058c661f287
#
_cell.length_a   1.000
_cell.length_b   1.000
_cell.length_c   1.000
_cell.angle_alpha   90.00
_cell.angle_beta   90.00
_cell.angle_gamma   90.00
#
_symmetry.space_group_name_H-M   'P 1'
#
loop_
_entity.id
_entity.type
_entity.pdbx_description
1 polymer ?
#
loop_
_entity_poly.entity_id
_entity_poly.type
_entity_poly.pdbx_seq_one_letter_code
_entity_poly.pdbx_strand_id
1 'polypeptide(L)'
;MFNDRYGLTDAVIDYIKNNTRRIEGGEQFQRAATSAEDFTYEEATGCIVMCCQGIEIFRHKCRYKVGEVVAVAQSYYHAFSPRCDIPVYGADRTPGWRNKLFVRADLMPHQIRITGIKCERLQDISD
;
A
#
# COMPACT_ATOMS: atom_id res chain seq x y z
N MET A 1 -2.68 -3.58 -2.03
CA MET A 1 -3.51 -4.75 -1.69
C MET A 1 -2.66 -5.75 -0.91
N PHE A 2 -3.18 -6.29 0.19
CA PHE A 2 -2.48 -7.25 1.03
C PHE A 2 -2.67 -8.69 0.51
N ASN A 3 -1.69 -9.55 0.77
CA ASN A 3 -1.74 -10.94 0.35
C ASN A 3 -2.52 -11.77 1.41
N ASP A 4 -3.69 -12.28 1.04
CA ASP A 4 -4.56 -13.02 1.94
C ASP A 4 -4.04 -14.40 2.32
N ARG A 5 -3.12 -14.97 1.53
CA ARG A 5 -2.49 -16.26 1.85
C ARG A 5 -1.81 -16.26 3.22
N TYR A 6 -1.33 -15.09 3.65
CA TYR A 6 -0.67 -14.92 4.94
C TYR A 6 -1.54 -14.19 5.97
N GLY A 7 -2.83 -14.03 5.71
CA GLY A 7 -3.74 -13.32 6.61
C GLY A 7 -3.44 -11.83 6.78
N LEU A 8 -2.77 -11.19 5.82
CA LEU A 8 -2.32 -9.81 5.95
C LEU A 8 -3.47 -8.81 5.96
N THR A 9 -4.56 -9.07 5.24
CA THR A 9 -5.75 -8.21 5.26
C THR A 9 -6.40 -8.23 6.65
N ASP A 10 -6.60 -9.40 7.23
CA ASP A 10 -7.19 -9.55 8.56
C ASP A 10 -6.28 -8.92 9.63
N ALA A 11 -4.96 -9.09 9.53
CA ALA A 11 -4.01 -8.49 10.45
C ALA A 11 -4.05 -6.95 10.42
N VAL A 12 -4.33 -6.32 9.28
CA VAL A 12 -4.53 -4.87 9.18
C VAL A 12 -5.85 -4.46 9.82
N ILE A 13 -6.93 -5.19 9.54
CA ILE A 13 -8.27 -4.94 10.11
C ILE A 13 -8.24 -5.06 11.64
N ASP A 14 -7.55 -6.04 12.16
CA ASP A 14 -7.42 -6.30 13.60
C ASP A 14 -6.35 -5.43 14.29
N TYR A 15 -5.77 -4.45 13.58
CA TYR A 15 -4.73 -3.54 14.08
C TYR A 15 -3.43 -4.23 14.53
N ILE A 16 -3.22 -5.49 14.16
CA ILE A 16 -1.99 -6.25 14.47
C ILE A 16 -0.84 -5.79 13.57
N LYS A 17 -1.16 -5.51 12.30
CA LYS A 17 -0.20 -5.03 11.32
C LYS A 17 -0.37 -3.53 11.08
N ASN A 18 0.64 -2.75 11.40
CA ASN A 18 0.64 -1.30 11.26
C ASN A 18 1.58 -0.75 10.19
N ASN A 19 2.34 -1.60 9.52
CA ASN A 19 3.21 -1.19 8.42
C ASN A 19 3.18 -2.16 7.25
N THR A 20 3.55 -1.68 6.09
CA THR A 20 3.71 -2.50 4.90
C THR A 20 4.96 -2.07 4.14
N ARG A 21 5.68 -3.04 3.59
CA ARG A 21 6.87 -2.82 2.78
C ARG A 21 6.56 -3.10 1.32
N ARG A 22 7.07 -2.24 0.44
CA ARG A 22 6.91 -2.36 -1.01
C ARG A 22 8.26 -2.11 -1.68
N ILE A 23 8.52 -2.86 -2.72
CA ILE A 23 9.61 -2.53 -3.63
C ILE A 23 9.10 -1.44 -4.58
N GLU A 24 9.79 -0.33 -4.60
CA GLU A 24 9.44 0.83 -5.40
C GLU A 24 10.42 1.05 -6.57
N GLY A 25 9.90 1.73 -7.57
CA GLY A 25 10.68 2.26 -8.67
C GLY A 25 11.06 1.26 -9.76
N GLY A 26 11.52 1.82 -10.86
CA GLY A 26 12.06 1.09 -11.99
C GLY A 26 13.58 1.04 -11.98
N GLU A 27 14.16 0.73 -13.13
CA GLU A 27 15.60 0.61 -13.30
C GLU A 27 16.39 1.87 -12.91
N GLN A 28 15.88 3.04 -13.29
CA GLN A 28 16.52 4.33 -12.95
C GLN A 28 16.52 4.57 -11.44
N PHE A 29 15.44 4.24 -10.76
CA PHE A 29 15.35 4.31 -9.30
C PHE A 29 16.39 3.39 -8.64
N GLN A 30 16.50 2.16 -9.11
CA GLN A 30 17.45 1.19 -8.57
C GLN A 30 18.91 1.61 -8.79
N ARG A 31 19.22 2.18 -9.95
CA ARG A 31 20.55 2.72 -10.23
C ARG A 31 20.90 3.88 -9.31
N ALA A 32 19.98 4.82 -9.14
CA ALA A 32 20.17 5.95 -8.23
C ALA A 32 20.33 5.49 -6.78
N ALA A 33 19.53 4.51 -6.35
CA ALA A 33 19.61 3.94 -5.01
C ALA A 33 20.97 3.29 -4.71
N THR A 34 21.64 2.73 -5.71
CA THR A 34 22.97 2.16 -5.56
C THR A 34 24.02 3.22 -5.19
N SER A 35 23.88 4.44 -5.75
CA SER A 35 24.82 5.55 -5.54
C SER A 35 24.42 6.46 -4.38
N ALA A 36 23.16 6.39 -3.91
CA ALA A 36 22.66 7.27 -2.86
C ALA A 36 23.21 6.89 -1.49
N GLU A 37 23.52 7.89 -0.69
CA GLU A 37 23.91 7.75 0.72
C GLU A 37 22.69 7.95 1.63
N ASP A 38 21.84 8.91 1.29
CA ASP A 38 20.66 9.28 2.08
C ASP A 38 19.36 9.18 1.26
N PHE A 39 18.31 8.72 1.93
CA PHE A 39 16.95 8.65 1.42
C PHE A 39 16.04 9.46 2.34
N THR A 40 15.36 10.45 1.78
CA THR A 40 14.45 11.31 2.55
C THR A 40 13.09 11.37 1.85
N TYR A 41 12.00 11.22 2.62
CA TYR A 41 10.66 11.49 2.14
C TYR A 41 10.32 12.96 2.37
N GLU A 42 9.97 13.67 1.30
CA GLU A 42 9.57 15.08 1.34
C GLU A 42 8.03 15.17 1.30
N GLU A 43 7.44 15.56 2.42
CA GLU A 43 5.97 15.62 2.53
C GLU A 43 5.33 16.66 1.60
N ALA A 44 6.00 17.78 1.36
CA ALA A 44 5.48 18.87 0.53
C ALA A 44 5.22 18.44 -0.91
N THR A 45 6.08 17.58 -1.47
CA THR A 45 5.99 17.10 -2.85
C THR A 45 5.50 15.66 -2.98
N GLY A 46 5.52 14.90 -1.88
CA GLY A 46 5.21 13.46 -1.88
C GLY A 46 6.27 12.61 -2.59
N CYS A 47 7.51 13.06 -2.59
CA CYS A 47 8.63 12.40 -3.28
C CYS A 47 9.66 11.83 -2.31
N ILE A 48 10.29 10.73 -2.72
CA ILE A 48 11.53 10.26 -2.11
C ILE A 48 12.68 10.97 -2.81
N VAL A 49 13.51 11.65 -2.04
CA VAL A 49 14.70 12.36 -2.50
C VAL A 49 15.93 11.54 -2.14
N MET A 50 16.74 11.23 -3.11
CA MET A 50 18.01 10.53 -2.94
C MET A 50 19.16 11.50 -3.05
N CYS A 51 20.03 11.51 -2.05
CA CYS A 51 21.18 12.39 -1.98
C CYS A 51 22.49 11.60 -1.91
N CYS A 52 23.51 12.16 -2.51
CA CYS A 52 24.90 11.70 -2.38
C CYS A 52 25.78 12.91 -2.07
N GLN A 53 26.56 12.85 -0.98
CA GLN A 53 27.39 13.95 -0.50
C GLN A 53 26.63 15.28 -0.35
N GLY A 54 25.38 15.21 0.14
CA GLY A 54 24.51 16.36 0.35
C GLY A 54 23.88 16.92 -0.94
N ILE A 55 24.11 16.30 -2.08
CA ILE A 55 23.56 16.73 -3.38
C ILE A 55 22.44 15.78 -3.80
N GLU A 56 21.28 16.32 -4.18
CA GLU A 56 20.18 15.55 -4.75
C GLU A 56 20.59 14.95 -6.10
N ILE A 57 20.53 13.61 -6.18
CA ILE A 57 20.85 12.86 -7.41
C ILE A 57 19.63 12.27 -8.10
N PHE A 58 18.54 12.05 -7.37
CA PHE A 58 17.31 11.49 -7.92
C PHE A 58 16.11 11.85 -7.05
N ARG A 59 14.94 12.00 -7.70
CA ARG A 59 13.67 12.30 -7.04
C ARG A 59 12.60 11.38 -7.62
N HIS A 60 11.93 10.61 -6.77
CA HIS A 60 10.89 9.68 -7.17
C HIS A 60 9.56 10.05 -6.50
N LYS A 61 8.51 10.22 -7.29
CA LYS A 61 7.17 10.47 -6.78
C LYS A 61 6.57 9.18 -6.24
N CYS A 62 6.25 9.17 -4.96
CA CYS A 62 5.61 8.02 -4.32
C CYS A 62 4.17 7.84 -4.79
N ARG A 63 3.74 6.58 -4.81
CA ARG A 63 2.34 6.22 -5.09
C ARG A 63 1.39 6.75 -4.01
N TYR A 64 1.81 6.72 -2.76
CA TYR A 64 1.03 7.16 -1.61
C TYR A 64 1.66 8.39 -0.97
N LYS A 65 0.82 9.17 -0.26
CA LYS A 65 1.25 10.36 0.49
C LYS A 65 0.94 10.20 1.97
N VAL A 66 1.73 10.83 2.81
CA VAL A 66 1.43 10.94 4.24
C VAL A 66 0.12 11.70 4.45
N GLY A 67 -0.75 11.16 5.29
CA GLY A 67 -2.09 11.70 5.55
C GLY A 67 -3.18 11.18 4.61
N GLU A 68 -2.82 10.48 3.55
CA GLU A 68 -3.78 9.86 2.62
C GLU A 68 -4.55 8.74 3.32
N VAL A 69 -5.85 8.68 3.05
CA VAL A 69 -6.72 7.59 3.52
C VAL A 69 -6.93 6.62 2.37
N VAL A 70 -6.60 5.36 2.59
CA VAL A 70 -6.75 4.30 1.60
C VAL A 70 -7.64 3.19 2.12
N ALA A 71 -8.43 2.60 1.24
CA ALA A 71 -9.30 1.49 1.57
C ALA A 71 -8.53 0.18 1.66
N VAL A 72 -8.92 -0.67 2.62
CA VAL A 72 -8.44 -2.05 2.69
C VAL A 72 -9.27 -2.88 1.74
N ALA A 73 -8.67 -3.36 0.65
CA ALA A 73 -9.37 -4.16 -0.35
C ALA A 73 -9.76 -5.52 0.19
N GLN A 74 -11.05 -5.84 0.10
CA GLN A 74 -11.62 -7.15 0.41
C GLN A 74 -12.56 -7.55 -0.72
N SER A 75 -12.72 -8.84 -0.99
CA SER A 75 -13.80 -9.27 -1.88
C SER A 75 -15.15 -8.87 -1.29
N TYR A 76 -16.14 -8.60 -2.11
CA TYR A 76 -17.48 -8.23 -1.61
C TYR A 76 -18.08 -9.34 -0.75
N TYR A 77 -17.84 -10.59 -1.09
CA TYR A 77 -18.25 -11.72 -0.28
C TYR A 77 -17.68 -11.62 1.15
N HIS A 78 -16.40 -11.32 1.29
CA HIS A 78 -15.71 -11.21 2.59
C HIS A 78 -16.14 -9.97 3.37
N ALA A 79 -16.29 -8.84 2.67
CA ALA A 79 -16.64 -7.56 3.29
C ALA A 79 -18.08 -7.53 3.81
N PHE A 80 -19.02 -8.17 3.12
CA PHE A 80 -20.46 -8.01 3.36
C PHE A 80 -21.21 -9.28 3.76
N SER A 81 -20.61 -10.46 3.63
CA SER A 81 -21.23 -11.71 4.10
C SER A 81 -20.87 -11.94 5.59
N PRO A 82 -21.82 -12.30 6.45
CA PRO A 82 -23.24 -12.60 6.27
C PRO A 82 -24.18 -11.38 6.50
N ARG A 83 -23.66 -10.17 6.47
CA ARG A 83 -24.39 -8.95 6.90
C ARG A 83 -25.20 -8.28 5.79
N CYS A 84 -25.19 -8.84 4.61
CA CYS A 84 -25.82 -8.18 3.47
C CYS A 84 -27.01 -8.93 2.93
N ASP A 85 -28.14 -8.21 2.83
CA ASP A 85 -29.32 -8.63 2.07
C ASP A 85 -29.10 -8.52 0.54
N ILE A 86 -27.85 -8.67 0.08
CA ILE A 86 -27.58 -8.74 -1.36
C ILE A 86 -28.21 -10.03 -1.86
N PRO A 87 -29.13 -9.93 -2.83
CA PRO A 87 -29.75 -11.12 -3.39
C PRO A 87 -28.67 -12.08 -3.90
N VAL A 88 -28.69 -13.29 -3.39
CA VAL A 88 -27.70 -14.33 -3.71
C VAL A 88 -27.71 -14.70 -5.20
N TYR A 89 -28.77 -14.33 -5.91
CA TYR A 89 -28.94 -14.61 -7.32
C TYR A 89 -28.03 -13.73 -8.19
N GLY A 90 -27.02 -14.38 -8.79
CA GLY A 90 -26.09 -13.72 -9.70
C GLY A 90 -24.92 -13.00 -9.04
N ALA A 91 -24.84 -12.97 -7.72
CA ALA A 91 -23.75 -12.34 -6.98
C ALA A 91 -22.37 -12.93 -7.36
N ASP A 92 -22.29 -14.22 -7.60
CA ASP A 92 -21.04 -14.89 -8.02
C ASP A 92 -20.50 -14.39 -9.37
N ARG A 93 -21.33 -13.73 -10.17
CA ARG A 93 -20.94 -13.15 -11.47
C ARG A 93 -20.56 -11.67 -11.36
N THR A 94 -20.79 -11.04 -10.22
CA THR A 94 -20.44 -9.63 -10.01
C THR A 94 -18.92 -9.50 -9.90
N PRO A 95 -18.28 -8.61 -10.71
CA PRO A 95 -16.86 -8.31 -10.53
C PRO A 95 -16.56 -7.91 -9.08
N GLY A 96 -15.53 -8.49 -8.50
CA GLY A 96 -15.16 -8.23 -7.09
C GLY A 96 -15.88 -9.12 -6.07
N TRP A 97 -16.84 -9.95 -6.45
CA TRP A 97 -17.56 -10.80 -5.49
C TRP A 97 -16.62 -11.75 -4.76
N ARG A 98 -15.72 -12.43 -5.46
CA ARG A 98 -14.70 -13.32 -4.87
C ARG A 98 -13.27 -12.85 -5.09
N ASN A 99 -13.07 -11.85 -5.94
CA ASN A 99 -11.76 -11.33 -6.31
C ASN A 99 -11.62 -9.85 -5.94
N LYS A 100 -10.82 -9.57 -4.93
CA LYS A 100 -10.61 -8.21 -4.44
C LYS A 100 -9.91 -7.24 -5.41
N LEU A 101 -9.41 -7.72 -6.55
CA LEU A 101 -8.82 -6.85 -7.58
C LEU A 101 -9.85 -5.95 -8.28
N PHE A 102 -11.12 -6.33 -8.25
CA PHE A 102 -12.20 -5.63 -8.96
C PHE A 102 -13.16 -4.89 -8.04
N VAL A 103 -12.80 -4.71 -6.77
CA VAL A 103 -13.65 -4.02 -5.80
C VAL A 103 -13.48 -2.50 -5.88
N ARG A 104 -14.55 -1.79 -5.55
CA ARG A 104 -14.54 -0.33 -5.45
C ARG A 104 -14.11 0.10 -4.04
N ALA A 105 -13.17 1.04 -3.98
CA ALA A 105 -12.62 1.54 -2.72
C ALA A 105 -13.68 2.23 -1.85
N ASP A 106 -14.63 2.95 -2.46
CA ASP A 106 -15.71 3.66 -1.77
C ASP A 106 -16.71 2.73 -1.07
N LEU A 107 -16.77 1.45 -1.47
CA LEU A 107 -17.64 0.45 -0.86
C LEU A 107 -16.96 -0.37 0.25
N MET A 108 -15.65 -0.20 0.44
CA MET A 108 -14.91 -0.96 1.45
C MET A 108 -15.19 -0.45 2.87
N PRO A 109 -15.50 -1.38 3.82
CA PRO A 109 -15.86 -1.00 5.19
C PRO A 109 -14.68 -0.53 6.03
N HIS A 110 -13.46 -0.88 5.67
CA HIS A 110 -12.26 -0.56 6.42
C HIS A 110 -11.33 0.36 5.62
N GLN A 111 -10.83 1.39 6.30
CA GLN A 111 -9.88 2.35 5.75
C GLN A 111 -8.71 2.54 6.70
N ILE A 112 -7.55 2.84 6.14
CA ILE A 112 -6.35 3.17 6.90
C ILE A 112 -5.81 4.52 6.45
N ARG A 113 -5.21 5.25 7.40
CA ARG A 113 -4.51 6.49 7.13
C ARG A 113 -3.01 6.23 7.12
N ILE A 114 -2.33 6.71 6.09
CA ILE A 114 -0.88 6.63 6.00
C ILE A 114 -0.28 7.71 6.91
N THR A 115 0.45 7.29 7.93
CA THR A 115 1.05 8.19 8.92
C THR A 115 2.52 8.48 8.67
N GLY A 116 3.20 7.64 7.90
CA GLY A 116 4.60 7.83 7.56
C GLY A 116 5.02 7.00 6.36
N ILE A 117 6.02 7.50 5.65
CA ILE A 117 6.67 6.81 4.54
C ILE A 117 8.18 6.88 4.78
N LYS A 118 8.86 5.74 4.63
CA LYS A 118 10.32 5.64 4.76
C LYS A 118 10.87 4.84 3.60
N CYS A 119 11.97 5.29 3.04
CA CYS A 119 12.72 4.56 2.03
C CYS A 119 13.99 3.97 2.65
N GLU A 120 14.20 2.69 2.47
CA GLU A 120 15.37 1.97 2.98
C GLU A 120 15.85 0.96 1.94
N ARG A 121 17.15 0.65 1.97
CA ARG A 121 17.66 -0.50 1.25
C ARG A 121 17.22 -1.79 1.95
N LEU A 122 17.07 -2.87 1.17
CA LEU A 122 16.68 -4.17 1.75
C LEU A 122 17.67 -4.67 2.82
N GLN A 123 18.94 -4.35 2.66
CA GLN A 123 19.98 -4.75 3.62
C GLN A 123 19.90 -3.97 4.95
N ASP A 124 19.32 -2.79 4.93
CA ASP A 124 19.26 -1.90 6.09
C ASP A 124 17.94 -2.06 6.89
N ILE A 125 17.06 -2.93 6.43
CA ILE A 125 15.78 -3.17 7.12
C ILE A 125 16.04 -4.04 8.35
N SER A 126 15.80 -3.46 9.52
CA SER A 126 15.75 -4.19 10.79
C SER A 126 14.34 -4.73 11.04
N ASP A 127 14.28 -5.87 11.68
CA ASP A 127 13.02 -6.49 12.12
C ASP A 127 12.36 -5.71 13.27
#